data_1a9fc3cbad614af1b0f7f3fa1a281a6e
#
_entry.id   1a9fc3cbad614af1b0f7f3fa1a281a6e
#
_cell.length_a   1.000
_cell.length_b   1.000
_cell.length_c   1.000
_cell.angle_alpha   90.00
_cell.angle_beta   90.00
_cell.angle_gamma   90.00
#
_symmetry.space_group_name_H-M   'P 1'
#
loop_
_entity.id
_entity.type
_entity.pdbx_description
1 polymer ?
#
loop_
_entity_poly.entity_id
_entity_poly.type
_entity_poly.pdbx_seq_one_letter_code
_entity_poly.pdbx_strand_id
1 'polypeptide(L)'
;NPANLDPLPPEESAKRYLEVMGGADKAVAAAQTAFDKGEYRWAAELLNQVVFGQPDHNGAKELLARTYEQMGYMSEAAPFRNS
;
A
#
# COMPACT_ATOMS: atom_id res chain seq x y z
N ASN A 1 -26.74 -7.44 9.94
CA ASN A 1 -26.80 -6.53 10.14
C ASN A 1 -26.34 -5.64 9.11
N PRO A 2 -26.62 -4.63 9.21
CA PRO A 2 -26.35 -3.79 8.21
C PRO A 2 -25.01 -3.78 8.15
N ALA A 3 -24.69 -3.96 9.20
CA ALA A 3 -23.45 -4.23 9.25
C ALA A 3 -23.24 -5.31 8.37
N ASN A 4 -24.16 -5.71 7.92
CA ASN A 4 -24.08 -6.78 7.09
C ASN A 4 -23.71 -6.46 5.76
N LEU A 5 -23.29 -5.32 5.46
CA LEU A 5 -22.77 -5.03 4.16
C LEU A 5 -21.48 -5.78 4.00
N ASP A 6 -21.38 -6.54 2.96
CA ASP A 6 -20.13 -7.23 2.66
C ASP A 6 -19.11 -6.22 2.19
N PRO A 7 -17.88 -6.33 2.65
CA PRO A 7 -16.85 -5.42 2.16
C PRO A 7 -16.55 -5.73 0.71
N LEU A 8 -16.08 -4.74 0.00
CA LEU A 8 -15.65 -4.94 -1.37
C LEU A 8 -14.41 -5.82 -1.38
N PRO A 9 -14.20 -6.57 -2.45
CA PRO A 9 -12.94 -7.29 -2.59
C PRO A 9 -11.77 -6.33 -2.50
N PRO A 10 -10.64 -6.77 -2.00
CA PRO A 10 -9.50 -5.86 -1.81
C PRO A 10 -9.09 -5.08 -3.03
N GLU A 11 -9.10 -5.70 -4.19
CA GLU A 11 -8.72 -4.98 -5.40
C GLU A 11 -9.72 -3.90 -5.75
N GLU A 12 -11.00 -4.19 -5.60
CA GLU A 12 -12.04 -3.22 -5.91
C GLU A 12 -11.99 -2.08 -4.92
N SER A 13 -11.83 -2.40 -3.66
CA SER A 13 -11.75 -1.40 -2.61
C SER A 13 -10.55 -0.50 -2.83
N ALA A 14 -9.41 -1.09 -3.19
CA ALA A 14 -8.19 -0.33 -3.42
C ALA A 14 -8.36 0.65 -4.57
N LYS A 15 -9.02 0.22 -5.65
CA LYS A 15 -9.23 1.12 -6.78
C LYS A 15 -10.06 2.33 -6.37
N ARG A 16 -11.07 2.11 -5.55
CA ARG A 16 -11.91 3.22 -5.10
C ARG A 16 -11.15 4.17 -4.19
N TYR A 17 -10.32 3.62 -3.31
CA TYR A 17 -9.47 4.45 -2.46
C TYR A 17 -8.52 5.30 -3.31
N LEU A 18 -7.96 4.69 -4.36
CA LEU A 18 -7.05 5.44 -5.23
C LEU A 18 -7.77 6.59 -5.92
N GLU A 19 -9.03 6.37 -6.34
CA GLU A 19 -9.79 7.44 -6.93
C GLU A 19 -9.97 8.61 -5.97
N VAL A 20 -10.30 8.29 -4.72
CA VAL A 20 -10.49 9.32 -3.71
C VAL A 20 -9.20 10.08 -3.44
N MET A 21 -8.07 9.38 -3.53
CA MET A 21 -6.77 10.00 -3.28
C MET A 21 -6.21 10.76 -4.48
N GLY A 22 -6.87 10.70 -5.61
CA GLY A 22 -6.40 11.41 -6.77
C GLY A 22 -5.56 10.59 -7.73
N GLY A 23 -5.56 9.26 -7.55
CA GLY A 23 -4.84 8.37 -8.44
C GLY A 23 -3.62 7.75 -7.78
N ALA A 24 -3.11 6.70 -8.43
CA ALA A 24 -1.98 5.95 -7.86
C ALA A 24 -0.75 6.81 -7.69
N ASP A 25 -0.47 7.69 -8.65
CA ASP A 25 0.74 8.50 -8.58
C ASP A 25 0.73 9.43 -7.37
N LYS A 26 -0.44 9.99 -7.04
CA LYS A 26 -0.54 10.84 -5.87
C LYS A 26 -0.40 10.04 -4.59
N ALA A 27 -0.94 8.83 -4.59
CA ALA A 27 -0.79 7.97 -3.43
C ALA A 27 0.67 7.59 -3.21
N VAL A 28 1.40 7.30 -4.29
CA VAL A 28 2.81 6.98 -4.18
C VAL A 28 3.60 8.20 -3.70
N ALA A 29 3.26 9.38 -4.19
CA ALA A 29 3.94 10.60 -3.73
C ALA A 29 3.71 10.83 -2.24
N ALA A 30 2.48 10.59 -1.78
CA ALA A 30 2.18 10.72 -0.36
C ALA A 30 2.95 9.68 0.45
N ALA A 31 3.10 8.48 -0.09
CA ALA A 31 3.86 7.44 0.59
C ALA A 31 5.34 7.80 0.65
N GLN A 32 5.87 8.41 -0.41
CA GLN A 32 7.26 8.84 -0.40
C GLN A 32 7.48 9.89 0.68
N THR A 33 6.54 10.83 0.81
CA THR A 33 6.64 11.84 1.85
C THR A 33 6.61 11.19 3.24
N ALA A 34 5.72 10.22 3.43
CA ALA A 34 5.67 9.51 4.71
C ALA A 34 6.96 8.76 4.96
N PHE A 35 7.51 8.11 3.93
CA PHE A 35 8.77 7.39 4.05
C PHE A 35 9.88 8.34 4.50
N ASP A 36 9.94 9.51 3.87
CA ASP A 36 10.99 10.49 4.18
C ASP A 36 10.88 11.00 5.61
N LYS A 37 9.69 10.98 6.17
CA LYS A 37 9.49 11.40 7.55
C LYS A 37 9.68 10.26 8.53
N GLY A 38 9.97 9.07 8.07
CA GLY A 38 10.09 7.92 8.94
C GLY A 38 8.77 7.27 9.31
N GLU A 39 7.68 7.67 8.66
CA GLU A 39 6.37 7.10 8.93
C GLU A 39 6.16 5.87 8.06
N TYR A 40 6.92 4.83 8.35
CA TYR A 40 6.97 3.68 7.46
C TYR A 40 5.68 2.87 7.44
N ARG A 41 4.99 2.75 8.57
CA ARG A 41 3.73 2.01 8.58
C ARG A 41 2.69 2.69 7.70
N TRP A 42 2.61 4.00 7.80
CA TRP A 42 1.67 4.75 6.99
C TRP A 42 2.03 4.65 5.52
N ALA A 43 3.33 4.75 5.21
CA ALA A 43 3.78 4.59 3.84
C ALA A 43 3.38 3.21 3.30
N ALA A 44 3.55 2.17 4.12
CA ALA A 44 3.20 0.83 3.69
C ALA A 44 1.70 0.69 3.44
N GLU A 45 0.88 1.30 4.27
CA GLU A 45 -0.56 1.23 4.08
C GLU A 45 -0.98 1.88 2.77
N LEU A 46 -0.41 3.06 2.48
CA LEU A 46 -0.71 3.73 1.22
C LEU A 46 -0.27 2.89 0.04
N LEU A 47 0.94 2.34 0.12
CA LEU A 47 1.49 1.58 -0.99
C LEU A 47 0.76 0.27 -1.22
N ASN A 48 0.25 -0.34 -0.17
CA ASN A 48 -0.55 -1.55 -0.34
C ASN A 48 -1.82 -1.27 -1.13
N GLN A 49 -2.43 -0.10 -0.93
CA GLN A 49 -3.59 0.26 -1.73
C GLN A 49 -3.21 0.38 -3.20
N VAL A 50 -2.06 0.98 -3.49
CA VAL A 50 -1.62 1.12 -4.86
C VAL A 50 -1.35 -0.25 -5.48
N VAL A 51 -0.65 -1.12 -4.77
CA VAL A 51 -0.30 -2.43 -5.29
C VAL A 51 -1.55 -3.28 -5.52
N PHE A 52 -2.53 -3.20 -4.63
CA PHE A 52 -3.76 -3.94 -4.83
C PHE A 52 -4.58 -3.37 -5.99
N GLY A 53 -4.61 -2.05 -6.14
CA GLY A 53 -5.39 -1.42 -7.19
C GLY A 53 -4.71 -1.43 -8.54
N GLN A 54 -3.37 -1.36 -8.55
CA GLN A 54 -2.58 -1.37 -9.76
C GLN A 54 -1.38 -2.27 -9.57
N PRO A 55 -1.56 -3.59 -9.71
CA PRO A 55 -0.47 -4.54 -9.43
C PRO A 55 0.75 -4.38 -10.32
N ASP A 56 0.60 -3.69 -11.45
CA ASP A 56 1.72 -3.48 -12.35
C ASP A 56 2.45 -2.15 -12.11
N HIS A 57 2.14 -1.45 -11.03
CA HIS A 57 2.81 -0.19 -10.74
C HIS A 57 4.16 -0.49 -10.07
N ASN A 58 5.20 -0.56 -10.87
CA ASN A 58 6.51 -0.95 -10.36
C ASN A 58 7.09 0.01 -9.36
N GLY A 59 6.86 1.32 -9.55
CA GLY A 59 7.35 2.30 -8.59
C GLY A 59 6.80 2.09 -7.19
N ALA A 60 5.52 1.75 -7.10
CA ALA A 60 4.92 1.48 -5.81
C ALA A 60 5.52 0.23 -5.18
N LYS A 61 5.73 -0.81 -5.99
CA LYS A 61 6.30 -2.04 -5.47
C LYS A 61 7.71 -1.82 -4.94
N GLU A 62 8.51 -1.05 -5.65
CA GLU A 62 9.87 -0.77 -5.21
C GLU A 62 9.89 0.01 -3.91
N LEU A 63 9.05 1.03 -3.81
CA LEU A 63 9.00 1.82 -2.61
C LEU A 63 8.47 0.99 -1.44
N LEU A 64 7.51 0.13 -1.71
CA LEU A 64 6.97 -0.75 -0.67
C LEU A 64 8.05 -1.69 -0.15
N ALA A 65 8.87 -2.23 -1.06
CA ALA A 65 9.97 -3.10 -0.65
C ALA A 65 10.94 -2.35 0.24
N ARG A 66 11.28 -1.12 -0.13
CA ARG A 66 12.17 -0.31 0.70
C ARG A 66 11.54 0.03 2.04
N THR A 67 10.25 0.25 2.03
CA THR A 67 9.53 0.56 3.26
C THR A 67 9.60 -0.62 4.22
N TYR A 68 9.35 -1.83 3.73
CA TYR A 68 9.44 -3.01 4.56
C TYR A 68 10.88 -3.25 5.03
N GLU A 69 11.85 -2.92 4.19
CA GLU A 69 13.24 -3.02 4.58
C GLU A 69 13.53 -2.14 5.79
N GLN A 70 13.04 -0.91 5.75
CA GLN A 70 13.22 0.01 6.87
C GLN A 70 12.52 -0.48 8.12
N MET A 71 11.44 -1.22 7.96
CA MET A 71 10.72 -1.78 9.08
C MET A 71 11.35 -3.07 9.59
N GLY A 72 12.39 -3.56 8.91
CA GLY A 72 13.08 -4.75 9.36
C GLY A 72 12.46 -6.05 8.92
N TYR A 73 11.47 -6.00 8.05
CA TYR A 73 10.78 -7.22 7.65
C TYR A 73 11.56 -8.03 6.62
N MET A 74 12.44 -7.37 5.90
CA MET A 74 13.07 -8.05 4.77
C MET A 74 14.14 -9.05 5.19
N SER A 75 14.65 -8.93 6.39
CA SER A 75 15.69 -9.84 6.82
C SER A 75 15.11 -11.17 7.26
N GLU A 76 13.82 -11.22 7.50
CA GLU A 76 13.19 -12.43 7.93
C GLU A 76 12.17 -12.84 6.90
N ALA A 77 11.28 -13.68 7.23
CA ALA A 77 10.21 -14.02 6.32
C ALA A 77 9.36 -12.80 6.14
N ALA A 78 9.44 -12.20 5.00
CA ALA A 78 8.68 -10.99 4.74
C ALA A 78 7.20 -11.31 4.80
N PRO A 79 6.42 -10.38 5.30
CA PRO A 79 4.97 -10.61 5.43
C PRO A 79 4.31 -10.98 4.13
N PHE A 80 4.69 -10.31 3.05
CA PHE A 80 4.05 -10.60 1.79
C PHE A 80 4.46 -11.97 1.26
N ARG A 81 5.51 -12.53 1.79
CA ARG A 81 5.95 -13.82 1.33
C ARG A 81 5.25 -14.93 2.09
N ASN A 82 4.85 -14.65 3.29
CA ASN A 82 4.21 -15.62 4.11
C ASN A 82 2.73 -15.58 4.10
N SER A 83 2.16 -14.70 3.46
CA SER A 83 0.72 -14.56 3.47
C SER A 83 0.02 -15.57 2.62
#